data_ef7c579c5d7b72034d1b366a29c156f6
#
_entry.id   ef7c579c5d7b72034d1b366a29c156f6
#
_cell.length_a   1.000
_cell.length_b   1.000
_cell.length_c   1.000
_cell.angle_alpha   90.00
_cell.angle_beta   90.00
_cell.angle_gamma   90.00
#
_symmetry.space_group_name_H-M   'P 1'
#
loop_
_entity.id
_entity.type
_entity.pdbx_description
1 polymer ?
#
loop_
_entity_poly.entity_id
_entity_poly.type
_entity_poly.pdbx_seq_one_letter_code
_entity_poly.pdbx_strand_id
1 'polypeptide(L)'
;MIAIIDYGMGNLRSVEKAFEKVGFDTVVTDKPEIIENADKIVLPGVGAFKDAIDGLQERSLVEPIKNHIKQNKLFLGICLGLHLLFTRSYEDGVHEGLDIVSGEVVRFNADRLNVDSTGEQREAAGAHDALSVVNGQKLKIPHMGWNTIQEKKEVPVLKGLPADPYMYFVHSYFVVPDSDEVVATETEYGVPFVSMISTDNIFAMQFHPEKSQQYGLTILKNFGEL
;
A
#
# COMPACT_ATOMS: atom_id res chain seq x y z
N MET A 1 13.80 15.40 8.12
CA MET A 1 13.81 15.33 6.63
C MET A 1 12.98 14.14 6.17
N ILE A 2 12.11 14.33 5.18
CA ILE A 2 11.30 13.26 4.57
C ILE A 2 11.97 12.86 3.25
N ALA A 3 12.36 11.60 3.08
CA ALA A 3 12.90 11.08 1.82
C ALA A 3 11.85 10.27 1.07
N ILE A 4 11.62 10.62 -0.19
CA ILE A 4 10.76 9.86 -1.12
C ILE A 4 11.67 8.98 -1.95
N ILE A 5 11.45 7.67 -1.88
CA ILE A 5 12.32 6.67 -2.50
C ILE A 5 12.04 6.60 -4.00
N ASP A 6 13.10 6.83 -4.81
CA ASP A 6 13.10 6.66 -6.25
C ASP A 6 13.77 5.35 -6.64
N TYR A 7 12.99 4.36 -6.97
CA TYR A 7 13.48 3.08 -7.50
C TYR A 7 13.13 2.89 -8.99
N GLY A 8 12.83 4.00 -9.68
CA GLY A 8 12.50 4.02 -11.10
C GLY A 8 11.01 3.88 -11.41
N MET A 9 10.16 3.76 -10.38
CA MET A 9 8.71 3.59 -10.50
C MET A 9 7.99 4.51 -9.50
N GLY A 10 6.76 4.90 -9.85
CA GLY A 10 5.95 5.73 -8.96
C GLY A 10 5.67 7.13 -9.50
N ASN A 11 4.61 7.74 -8.99
CA ASN A 11 4.28 9.14 -9.28
C ASN A 11 4.96 10.06 -8.25
N LEU A 12 6.30 10.03 -8.20
CA LEU A 12 7.13 10.70 -7.20
C LEU A 12 6.79 12.19 -7.09
N ARG A 13 6.64 12.87 -8.25
CA ARG A 13 6.36 14.31 -8.29
C ARG A 13 5.02 14.67 -7.66
N SER A 14 4.00 13.83 -7.82
CA SER A 14 2.70 14.10 -7.18
C SER A 14 2.77 13.95 -5.67
N VAL A 15 3.52 12.98 -5.17
CA VAL A 15 3.75 12.78 -3.73
C VAL A 15 4.57 13.93 -3.16
N GLU A 16 5.67 14.31 -3.82
CA GLU A 16 6.49 15.48 -3.46
C GLU A 16 5.63 16.75 -3.36
N LYS A 17 4.86 17.07 -4.41
CA LYS A 17 3.99 18.26 -4.43
C LYS A 17 2.87 18.21 -3.37
N ALA A 18 2.39 17.03 -3.02
CA ALA A 18 1.40 16.89 -1.96
C ALA A 18 2.01 17.20 -0.57
N PHE A 19 3.24 16.75 -0.29
CA PHE A 19 3.96 17.12 0.93
C PHE A 19 4.31 18.61 0.97
N GLU A 20 4.82 19.19 -0.13
CA GLU A 20 5.06 20.63 -0.21
C GLU A 20 3.80 21.44 0.09
N LYS A 21 2.65 21.01 -0.44
CA LYS A 21 1.36 21.69 -0.24
C LYS A 21 0.91 21.71 1.23
N VAL A 22 1.34 20.73 2.02
CA VAL A 22 1.04 20.66 3.46
C VAL A 22 2.18 21.17 4.34
N GLY A 23 3.21 21.75 3.73
CA GLY A 23 4.27 22.51 4.42
C GLY A 23 5.50 21.70 4.78
N PHE A 24 5.75 20.57 4.12
CA PHE A 24 6.95 19.74 4.34
C PHE A 24 7.84 19.70 3.11
N ASP A 25 9.11 20.02 3.30
CA ASP A 25 10.14 19.79 2.30
C ASP A 25 10.50 18.31 2.24
N THR A 26 10.66 17.80 1.02
CA THR A 26 11.01 16.40 0.76
C THR A 26 12.23 16.31 -0.15
N VAL A 27 12.92 15.17 -0.11
CA VAL A 27 14.01 14.84 -1.02
C VAL A 27 13.65 13.56 -1.76
N VAL A 28 13.52 13.64 -3.08
CA VAL A 28 13.39 12.45 -3.94
C VAL A 28 14.79 11.89 -4.17
N THR A 29 15.01 10.62 -3.86
CA THR A 29 16.36 10.03 -3.86
C THR A 29 16.37 8.53 -4.14
N ASP A 30 17.39 8.11 -4.87
CA ASP A 30 17.80 6.71 -5.08
C ASP A 30 19.05 6.33 -4.27
N LYS A 31 19.52 7.20 -3.38
CA LYS A 31 20.75 7.04 -2.63
C LYS A 31 20.52 6.37 -1.30
N PRO A 32 21.12 5.17 -1.06
CA PRO A 32 21.00 4.43 0.20
C PRO A 32 21.32 5.27 1.44
N GLU A 33 22.40 6.05 1.40
CA GLU A 33 22.85 6.86 2.52
C GLU A 33 21.85 7.99 2.90
N ILE A 34 21.09 8.51 1.94
CA ILE A 34 20.04 9.52 2.24
C ILE A 34 18.85 8.85 2.89
N ILE A 35 18.45 7.66 2.42
CA ILE A 35 17.36 6.86 2.97
C ILE A 35 17.66 6.47 4.43
N GLU A 36 18.85 5.97 4.70
CA GLU A 36 19.26 5.58 6.06
C GLU A 36 19.29 6.76 7.05
N ASN A 37 19.68 7.94 6.59
CA ASN A 37 19.80 9.14 7.42
C ASN A 37 18.53 9.97 7.49
N ALA A 38 17.50 9.67 6.71
CA ALA A 38 16.21 10.35 6.79
C ALA A 38 15.53 10.12 8.15
N ASP A 39 14.70 11.06 8.58
CA ASP A 39 13.84 10.89 9.76
C ASP A 39 12.61 10.06 9.40
N LYS A 40 12.12 10.23 8.17
CA LYS A 40 10.94 9.57 7.62
C LYS A 40 11.20 9.19 6.17
N ILE A 41 10.72 8.03 5.76
CA ILE A 41 10.77 7.61 4.35
C ILE A 41 9.37 7.35 3.81
N VAL A 42 9.21 7.63 2.53
CA VAL A 42 7.99 7.36 1.78
C VAL A 42 8.35 6.44 0.61
N LEU A 43 7.67 5.32 0.50
CA LEU A 43 7.79 4.37 -0.60
C LEU A 43 6.51 4.41 -1.43
N PRO A 44 6.41 5.28 -2.44
CA PRO A 44 5.30 5.25 -3.37
C PRO A 44 5.55 4.18 -4.43
N GLY A 45 4.50 3.66 -5.03
CA GLY A 45 4.68 2.71 -6.12
C GLY A 45 3.46 2.62 -7.03
N VAL A 46 3.74 2.38 -8.31
CA VAL A 46 2.77 2.02 -9.36
C VAL A 46 3.40 1.01 -10.29
N GLY A 47 2.59 0.20 -10.99
CA GLY A 47 3.09 -0.81 -11.91
C GLY A 47 3.13 -2.20 -11.27
N ALA A 48 3.95 -3.10 -11.82
CA ALA A 48 3.99 -4.50 -11.42
C ALA A 48 4.88 -4.74 -10.19
N PHE A 49 4.45 -5.66 -9.33
CA PHE A 49 5.16 -6.01 -8.08
C PHE A 49 6.61 -6.46 -8.34
N LYS A 50 6.79 -7.37 -9.32
CA LYS A 50 8.13 -7.88 -9.66
C LYS A 50 9.08 -6.77 -10.09
N ASP A 51 8.64 -5.90 -10.99
CA ASP A 51 9.48 -4.80 -11.49
C ASP A 51 9.88 -3.84 -10.36
N ALA A 52 8.99 -3.66 -9.39
CA ALA A 52 9.28 -2.84 -8.21
C ALA A 52 10.34 -3.47 -7.30
N ILE A 53 10.25 -4.76 -7.02
CA ILE A 53 11.28 -5.49 -6.26
C ILE A 53 12.61 -5.46 -6.99
N ASP A 54 12.62 -5.75 -8.30
CA ASP A 54 13.84 -5.71 -9.14
C ASP A 54 14.45 -4.29 -9.09
N GLY A 55 13.65 -3.24 -9.22
CA GLY A 55 14.12 -1.85 -9.15
C GLY A 55 14.73 -1.45 -7.80
N LEU A 56 14.17 -1.96 -6.69
CA LEU A 56 14.75 -1.78 -5.35
C LEU A 56 16.07 -2.53 -5.18
N GLN A 57 16.15 -3.76 -5.70
CA GLN A 57 17.35 -4.60 -5.63
C GLN A 57 18.48 -4.03 -6.48
N GLU A 58 18.21 -3.64 -7.73
CA GLU A 58 19.20 -3.06 -8.65
C GLU A 58 19.86 -1.80 -8.06
N ARG A 59 19.13 -1.02 -7.28
CA ARG A 59 19.61 0.21 -6.62
C ARG A 59 20.13 -0.02 -5.21
N SER A 60 20.14 -1.28 -4.74
CA SER A 60 20.58 -1.63 -3.38
C SER A 60 19.77 -0.92 -2.28
N LEU A 61 18.47 -0.68 -2.50
CA LEU A 61 17.60 0.06 -1.58
C LEU A 61 16.89 -0.82 -0.55
N VAL A 62 16.87 -2.15 -0.73
CA VAL A 62 16.16 -3.09 0.16
C VAL A 62 16.68 -3.01 1.59
N GLU A 63 18.00 -3.15 1.79
CA GLU A 63 18.57 -3.11 3.15
C GLU A 63 18.47 -1.73 3.82
N PRO A 64 18.71 -0.60 3.13
CA PRO A 64 18.44 0.74 3.68
C PRO A 64 17.01 0.92 4.19
N ILE A 65 16.01 0.46 3.44
CA ILE A 65 14.59 0.52 3.85
C ILE A 65 14.37 -0.34 5.10
N LYS A 66 14.82 -1.60 5.08
CA LYS A 66 14.69 -2.50 6.23
C LYS A 66 15.38 -1.96 7.49
N ASN A 67 16.59 -1.41 7.34
CA ASN A 67 17.34 -0.82 8.44
C ASN A 67 16.64 0.42 9.01
N HIS A 68 16.10 1.29 8.14
CA HIS A 68 15.33 2.46 8.57
C HIS A 68 14.14 2.06 9.44
N ILE A 69 13.37 1.05 9.01
CA ILE A 69 12.22 0.53 9.75
C ILE A 69 12.66 -0.13 11.06
N LYS A 70 13.72 -0.94 11.06
CA LYS A 70 14.27 -1.58 12.27
C LYS A 70 14.79 -0.57 13.30
N GLN A 71 15.20 0.61 12.88
CA GLN A 71 15.58 1.72 13.77
C GLN A 71 14.37 2.48 14.35
N ASN A 72 13.17 1.96 14.14
CA ASN A 72 11.91 2.56 14.58
C ASN A 72 11.66 3.96 14.00
N LYS A 73 12.19 4.25 12.82
CA LYS A 73 11.93 5.47 12.07
C LYS A 73 10.68 5.31 11.21
N LEU A 74 9.99 6.42 10.96
CA LEU A 74 8.68 6.42 10.32
C LEU A 74 8.75 6.04 8.83
N PHE A 75 7.89 5.12 8.44
CA PHE A 75 7.72 4.64 7.08
C PHE A 75 6.29 4.87 6.59
N LEU A 76 6.15 5.38 5.36
CA LEU A 76 4.88 5.51 4.65
C LEU A 76 4.91 4.74 3.33
N GLY A 77 4.09 3.68 3.21
CA GLY A 77 3.87 2.96 1.95
C GLY A 77 2.61 3.47 1.22
N ILE A 78 2.69 3.72 -0.09
CA ILE A 78 1.56 4.16 -0.90
C ILE A 78 1.34 3.18 -2.05
N CYS A 79 0.14 2.61 -2.13
CA CYS A 79 -0.33 1.67 -3.14
C CYS A 79 0.61 0.46 -3.27
N LEU A 80 1.40 0.34 -4.33
CA LEU A 80 2.39 -0.74 -4.47
C LEU A 80 3.40 -0.75 -3.32
N GLY A 81 3.71 0.41 -2.72
CA GLY A 81 4.55 0.49 -1.52
C GLY A 81 3.97 -0.22 -0.28
N LEU A 82 2.65 -0.38 -0.19
CA LEU A 82 2.02 -1.27 0.78
C LEU A 82 2.29 -2.74 0.43
N HIS A 83 2.08 -3.13 -0.83
CA HIS A 83 2.25 -4.53 -1.27
C HIS A 83 3.67 -5.02 -1.02
N LEU A 84 4.68 -4.19 -1.31
CA LEU A 84 6.10 -4.53 -1.18
C LEU A 84 6.52 -4.91 0.25
N LEU A 85 5.77 -4.49 1.29
CA LEU A 85 6.07 -4.84 2.68
C LEU A 85 5.81 -6.31 3.01
N PHE A 86 4.92 -6.98 2.25
CA PHE A 86 4.45 -8.32 2.55
C PHE A 86 5.44 -9.41 2.17
N THR A 87 5.19 -10.64 2.67
CA THR A 87 6.06 -11.80 2.43
C THR A 87 6.11 -12.16 0.96
N ARG A 88 4.94 -12.18 0.27
CA ARG A 88 4.87 -12.58 -1.15
C ARG A 88 3.69 -11.95 -1.89
N SER A 89 3.82 -11.91 -3.21
CA SER A 89 2.76 -11.51 -4.13
C SER A 89 2.51 -12.60 -5.18
N TYR A 90 1.23 -12.74 -5.57
CA TYR A 90 0.79 -13.62 -6.65
C TYR A 90 0.49 -12.85 -7.95
N GLU A 91 1.06 -11.68 -8.12
CA GLU A 91 0.95 -10.89 -9.35
C GLU A 91 1.87 -11.47 -10.43
N ASP A 92 1.28 -12.04 -11.49
CA ASP A 92 1.98 -12.64 -12.63
C ASP A 92 3.04 -13.69 -12.24
N GLY A 93 2.75 -14.46 -11.20
CA GLY A 93 3.62 -15.48 -10.63
C GLY A 93 3.73 -15.36 -9.12
N VAL A 94 4.70 -16.05 -8.52
CA VAL A 94 5.01 -15.92 -7.09
C VAL A 94 6.30 -15.13 -6.94
N HIS A 95 6.22 -14.00 -6.27
CA HIS A 95 7.36 -13.11 -6.05
C HIS A 95 7.49 -12.79 -4.57
N GLU A 96 8.69 -12.87 -4.04
CA GLU A 96 8.99 -12.49 -2.65
C GLU A 96 9.02 -10.96 -2.52
N GLY A 97 8.44 -10.46 -1.42
CA GLY A 97 8.48 -9.05 -1.06
C GLY A 97 9.59 -8.72 -0.07
N LEU A 98 9.45 -7.62 0.64
CA LEU A 98 10.41 -7.21 1.66
C LEU A 98 10.30 -8.03 2.95
N ASP A 99 9.22 -8.80 3.13
CA ASP A 99 8.96 -9.63 4.31
C ASP A 99 9.10 -8.86 5.64
N ILE A 100 8.50 -7.69 5.68
CA ILE A 100 8.44 -6.83 6.87
C ILE A 100 7.13 -7.08 7.61
N VAL A 101 6.06 -7.37 6.87
CA VAL A 101 4.74 -7.73 7.38
C VAL A 101 4.37 -9.10 6.82
N SER A 102 4.07 -10.06 7.71
CA SER A 102 3.66 -11.41 7.30
C SER A 102 2.30 -11.38 6.62
N GLY A 103 2.20 -12.10 5.49
CA GLY A 103 0.97 -12.18 4.69
C GLY A 103 1.26 -12.13 3.20
N GLU A 104 0.20 -11.98 2.42
CA GLU A 104 0.22 -12.16 0.98
C GLU A 104 -0.46 -11.02 0.25
N VAL A 105 -0.07 -10.82 -1.03
CA VAL A 105 -0.74 -9.93 -1.98
C VAL A 105 -1.47 -10.79 -3.01
N VAL A 106 -2.79 -10.63 -3.08
CA VAL A 106 -3.66 -11.47 -3.91
C VAL A 106 -4.51 -10.62 -4.86
N ARG A 107 -4.89 -11.21 -5.99
CA ARG A 107 -5.76 -10.55 -6.96
C ARG A 107 -7.21 -10.54 -6.47
N PHE A 108 -7.95 -9.46 -6.78
CA PHE A 108 -9.41 -9.52 -6.71
C PHE A 108 -9.91 -10.61 -7.64
N ASN A 109 -10.42 -11.69 -7.04
CA ASN A 109 -10.98 -12.82 -7.76
C ASN A 109 -12.20 -13.36 -7.01
N ALA A 110 -13.32 -13.54 -7.70
CA ALA A 110 -14.55 -14.08 -7.12
C ALA A 110 -14.38 -15.51 -6.58
N ASP A 111 -13.46 -16.30 -7.16
CA ASP A 111 -13.28 -17.70 -6.80
C ASP A 111 -12.56 -17.93 -5.47
N ARG A 112 -11.76 -16.96 -5.00
CA ARG A 112 -11.10 -17.04 -3.68
C ARG A 112 -12.00 -16.62 -2.51
N LEU A 113 -13.13 -15.99 -2.80
CA LEU A 113 -14.10 -15.53 -1.81
C LEU A 113 -15.14 -16.58 -1.46
N ASN A 114 -15.16 -17.70 -2.20
CA ASN A 114 -15.88 -18.91 -1.87
C ASN A 114 -14.92 -19.95 -1.22
N VAL A 115 -14.23 -19.55 -0.17
CA VAL A 115 -13.58 -20.52 0.72
C VAL A 115 -14.70 -21.21 1.50
N ASP A 116 -15.03 -22.41 1.09
CA ASP A 116 -15.87 -23.24 1.92
C ASP A 116 -15.13 -23.59 3.22
N SER A 117 -15.88 -24.02 4.22
CA SER A 117 -15.40 -24.34 5.57
C SER A 117 -14.36 -25.48 5.63
N THR A 118 -13.78 -25.91 4.51
CA THR A 118 -12.83 -27.03 4.40
C THR A 118 -11.41 -26.62 4.00
N GLY A 119 -11.15 -25.35 3.60
CA GLY A 119 -9.79 -24.83 3.39
C GLY A 119 -9.06 -25.39 2.16
N GLU A 120 -9.72 -26.08 1.22
CA GLU A 120 -9.06 -26.55 0.01
C GLU A 120 -9.07 -25.52 -1.12
N GLN A 121 -7.87 -25.15 -1.56
CA GLN A 121 -7.63 -24.25 -2.69
C GLN A 121 -7.85 -24.96 -4.02
N ARG A 122 -8.74 -24.44 -4.85
CA ARG A 122 -8.79 -24.83 -6.27
C ARG A 122 -7.98 -23.85 -7.09
N GLU A 123 -6.90 -24.33 -7.71
CA GLU A 123 -6.16 -23.59 -8.72
C GLU A 123 -7.06 -23.30 -9.92
N ALA A 124 -7.25 -22.00 -10.22
CA ALA A 124 -7.83 -21.57 -11.47
C ALA A 124 -6.74 -20.98 -12.35
N ALA A 125 -6.42 -21.71 -13.41
CA ALA A 125 -5.51 -21.27 -14.48
C ALA A 125 -6.07 -20.07 -15.23
N GLY A 126 -5.18 -19.12 -15.54
CA GLY A 126 -5.16 -18.15 -16.61
C GLY A 126 -6.50 -17.60 -17.12
N ALA A 127 -6.82 -16.34 -16.74
CA ALA A 127 -7.72 -15.54 -17.55
C ALA A 127 -7.36 -14.06 -17.40
N HIS A 128 -6.84 -13.49 -18.47
CA HIS A 128 -6.93 -12.06 -18.76
C HIS A 128 -8.43 -11.72 -18.87
N ASP A 129 -8.88 -10.61 -18.22
CA ASP A 129 -10.26 -10.10 -18.24
C ASP A 129 -11.34 -10.93 -17.50
N ALA A 130 -11.08 -11.40 -16.30
CA ALA A 130 -12.15 -11.95 -15.47
C ALA A 130 -12.90 -10.81 -14.75
N LEU A 131 -14.10 -10.52 -15.21
CA LEU A 131 -15.10 -9.80 -14.43
C LEU A 131 -15.43 -10.68 -13.19
N SER A 132 -14.89 -10.30 -12.04
CA SER A 132 -15.24 -10.98 -10.79
C SER A 132 -16.73 -10.77 -10.52
N VAL A 133 -17.48 -11.86 -10.38
CA VAL A 133 -18.89 -11.80 -9.97
C VAL A 133 -18.95 -12.06 -8.48
N VAL A 134 -19.20 -11.01 -7.70
CA VAL A 134 -19.41 -11.11 -6.27
C VAL A 134 -20.87 -10.84 -5.97
N ASN A 135 -21.55 -11.75 -5.27
CA ASN A 135 -22.99 -11.65 -4.96
C ASN A 135 -23.87 -11.36 -6.19
N GLY A 136 -23.50 -11.90 -7.36
CA GLY A 136 -24.25 -11.69 -8.61
C GLY A 136 -23.96 -10.35 -9.33
N GLN A 137 -23.09 -9.50 -8.80
CA GLN A 137 -22.65 -8.26 -9.43
C GLN A 137 -21.28 -8.43 -10.09
N LYS A 138 -21.15 -7.95 -11.33
CA LYS A 138 -19.86 -7.90 -12.04
C LYS A 138 -19.03 -6.74 -11.50
N LEU A 139 -17.91 -7.05 -10.85
CA LEU A 139 -16.95 -6.05 -10.45
C LEU A 139 -15.97 -5.77 -11.59
N LYS A 140 -15.72 -4.48 -11.83
CA LYS A 140 -14.68 -4.05 -12.76
C LYS A 140 -13.33 -4.11 -12.09
N ILE A 141 -12.37 -4.84 -12.67
CA ILE A 141 -10.98 -4.86 -12.23
C ILE A 141 -10.15 -4.14 -13.31
N PRO A 142 -9.29 -3.19 -12.92
CA PRO A 142 -8.97 -2.78 -11.54
C PRO A 142 -10.11 -2.06 -10.80
N HIS A 143 -10.10 -2.13 -9.46
CA HIS A 143 -10.81 -1.20 -8.59
C HIS A 143 -10.22 0.19 -8.84
N MET A 144 -10.95 1.03 -9.56
CA MET A 144 -10.48 2.37 -9.94
C MET A 144 -11.57 3.40 -9.64
N GLY A 145 -11.22 4.37 -8.82
CA GLY A 145 -12.11 5.47 -8.48
C GLY A 145 -12.12 5.81 -6.99
N TRP A 146 -13.16 6.50 -6.58
CA TRP A 146 -13.36 6.93 -5.20
C TRP A 146 -14.14 5.89 -4.43
N ASN A 147 -13.64 5.53 -3.24
CA ASN A 147 -14.31 4.64 -2.32
C ASN A 147 -14.01 5.06 -0.88
N THR A 148 -14.84 4.62 0.06
CA THR A 148 -14.69 4.95 1.47
C THR A 148 -13.73 4.00 2.17
N ILE A 149 -13.05 4.49 3.20
CA ILE A 149 -12.30 3.67 4.15
C ILE A 149 -13.03 3.62 5.49
N GLN A 150 -13.04 2.47 6.12
CA GLN A 150 -13.63 2.23 7.44
C GLN A 150 -12.50 1.97 8.45
N GLU A 151 -12.38 2.85 9.45
CA GLU A 151 -11.35 2.72 10.48
C GLU A 151 -11.65 1.52 11.40
N LYS A 152 -10.64 0.68 11.63
CA LYS A 152 -10.70 -0.50 12.51
C LYS A 152 -10.00 -0.27 13.84
N LYS A 153 -9.02 0.63 13.85
CA LYS A 153 -8.32 1.08 15.04
C LYS A 153 -7.90 2.53 14.87
N GLU A 154 -7.72 3.21 15.99
CA GLU A 154 -7.23 4.59 16.02
C GLU A 154 -5.78 4.65 15.51
N VAL A 155 -5.53 5.48 14.50
CA VAL A 155 -4.22 5.65 13.87
C VAL A 155 -3.87 7.12 13.77
N PRO A 156 -2.69 7.58 14.23
CA PRO A 156 -2.34 8.99 14.27
C PRO A 156 -2.48 9.72 12.93
N VAL A 157 -2.12 9.06 11.81
CA VAL A 157 -2.19 9.68 10.48
C VAL A 157 -3.63 9.88 9.98
N LEU A 158 -4.63 9.20 10.56
CA LEU A 158 -6.04 9.35 10.22
C LEU A 158 -6.76 10.40 11.08
N LYS A 159 -6.08 10.99 12.06
CA LYS A 159 -6.67 11.98 12.97
C LYS A 159 -7.27 13.16 12.21
N GLY A 160 -8.51 13.50 12.58
CA GLY A 160 -9.24 14.64 12.01
C GLY A 160 -9.95 14.35 10.69
N LEU A 161 -9.94 13.11 10.21
CA LEU A 161 -10.80 12.68 9.12
C LEU A 161 -12.24 12.48 9.63
N PRO A 162 -13.26 12.69 8.77
CA PRO A 162 -14.64 12.29 9.10
C PRO A 162 -14.77 10.77 9.13
N ALA A 163 -15.91 10.26 9.59
CA ALA A 163 -16.25 8.87 9.39
C ALA A 163 -16.37 8.55 7.88
N ASP A 164 -15.88 7.39 7.46
CA ASP A 164 -15.96 6.87 6.08
C ASP A 164 -15.49 7.88 4.99
N PRO A 165 -14.27 8.47 5.12
CA PRO A 165 -13.79 9.44 4.15
C PRO A 165 -13.52 8.77 2.80
N TYR A 166 -13.82 9.48 1.70
CA TYR A 166 -13.54 9.01 0.34
C TYR A 166 -12.06 9.17 0.00
N MET A 167 -11.45 8.07 -0.47
CA MET A 167 -10.09 7.99 -0.96
C MET A 167 -10.07 7.52 -2.42
N TYR A 168 -9.01 7.85 -3.15
CA TYR A 168 -8.83 7.43 -4.54
C TYR A 168 -8.04 6.13 -4.61
N PHE A 169 -8.61 5.12 -5.29
CA PHE A 169 -8.03 3.79 -5.49
C PHE A 169 -7.75 3.53 -6.97
N VAL A 170 -6.70 2.77 -7.26
CA VAL A 170 -6.43 2.18 -8.57
C VAL A 170 -5.55 0.94 -8.38
N HIS A 171 -6.15 -0.25 -8.26
CA HIS A 171 -5.42 -1.50 -8.01
C HIS A 171 -6.23 -2.72 -8.44
N SER A 172 -5.52 -3.80 -8.81
CA SER A 172 -6.09 -5.11 -9.14
C SER A 172 -5.81 -6.16 -8.07
N TYR A 173 -4.87 -5.87 -7.16
CA TYR A 173 -4.42 -6.73 -6.08
C TYR A 173 -4.61 -6.02 -4.74
N PHE A 174 -4.73 -6.78 -3.67
CA PHE A 174 -4.84 -6.27 -2.29
C PHE A 174 -4.09 -7.18 -1.33
N VAL A 175 -3.80 -6.68 -0.14
CA VAL A 175 -3.04 -7.40 0.89
C VAL A 175 -3.96 -8.22 1.78
N VAL A 176 -3.47 -9.40 2.18
CA VAL A 176 -4.07 -10.30 3.18
C VAL A 176 -3.03 -10.53 4.27
N PRO A 177 -3.03 -9.75 5.35
CA PRO A 177 -2.14 -9.95 6.48
C PRO A 177 -2.44 -11.28 7.19
N ASP A 178 -1.40 -11.90 7.77
CA ASP A 178 -1.56 -13.09 8.63
C ASP A 178 -2.15 -12.74 10.02
N SER A 179 -2.14 -11.45 10.40
CA SER A 179 -2.69 -10.94 11.67
C SER A 179 -3.54 -9.71 11.45
N ASP A 180 -4.75 -9.70 12.03
CA ASP A 180 -5.65 -8.55 12.01
C ASP A 180 -5.12 -7.37 12.84
N GLU A 181 -4.15 -7.57 13.72
CA GLU A 181 -3.57 -6.52 14.57
C GLU A 181 -2.95 -5.39 13.77
N VAL A 182 -2.44 -5.68 12.56
CA VAL A 182 -1.86 -4.66 11.68
C VAL A 182 -2.92 -3.87 10.91
N VAL A 183 -4.16 -4.36 10.82
CA VAL A 183 -5.23 -3.74 10.02
C VAL A 183 -5.63 -2.40 10.64
N ALA A 184 -5.51 -1.34 9.87
CA ALA A 184 -5.90 0.01 10.26
C ALA A 184 -7.24 0.42 9.65
N THR A 185 -7.44 0.17 8.36
CA THR A 185 -8.71 0.43 7.69
C THR A 185 -9.06 -0.70 6.72
N GLU A 186 -10.36 -0.86 6.50
CA GLU A 186 -10.92 -1.71 5.44
C GLU A 186 -11.78 -0.89 4.48
N THR A 187 -11.96 -1.44 3.29
CA THR A 187 -12.82 -0.87 2.23
C THR A 187 -13.64 -1.99 1.61
N GLU A 188 -14.89 -1.70 1.27
CA GLU A 188 -15.78 -2.63 0.57
C GLU A 188 -15.69 -2.40 -0.95
N TYR A 189 -15.34 -3.45 -1.70
CA TYR A 189 -15.45 -3.47 -3.16
C TYR A 189 -15.94 -4.83 -3.62
N GLY A 190 -17.23 -5.09 -3.35
CA GLY A 190 -17.85 -6.40 -3.51
C GLY A 190 -17.42 -7.41 -2.46
N VAL A 191 -16.24 -7.22 -1.91
CA VAL A 191 -15.70 -7.89 -0.73
C VAL A 191 -14.96 -6.87 0.11
N PRO A 192 -14.93 -7.05 1.42
CA PRO A 192 -14.06 -6.26 2.26
C PRO A 192 -12.59 -6.61 1.98
N PHE A 193 -11.74 -5.59 1.93
CA PHE A 193 -10.29 -5.76 1.81
C PHE A 193 -9.56 -4.75 2.69
N VAL A 194 -8.36 -5.10 3.11
CA VAL A 194 -7.49 -4.23 3.89
C VAL A 194 -7.02 -3.06 3.03
N SER A 195 -7.45 -1.85 3.36
CA SER A 195 -7.10 -0.63 2.64
C SER A 195 -5.97 0.17 3.29
N MET A 196 -5.63 -0.13 4.54
CA MET A 196 -4.46 0.42 5.24
C MET A 196 -4.03 -0.51 6.35
N ILE A 197 -2.72 -0.64 6.52
CA ILE A 197 -2.10 -1.25 7.71
C ILE A 197 -1.36 -0.19 8.52
N SER A 198 -1.22 -0.44 9.82
CA SER A 198 -0.41 0.36 10.72
C SER A 198 0.20 -0.51 11.80
N THR A 199 1.48 -0.31 12.04
CA THR A 199 2.23 -0.81 13.19
C THR A 199 2.85 0.38 13.92
N ASP A 200 3.80 0.19 14.83
CA ASP A 200 4.37 1.27 15.63
C ASP A 200 4.93 2.43 14.78
N ASN A 201 5.69 2.11 13.74
CA ASN A 201 6.36 3.10 12.90
C ASN A 201 6.06 2.93 11.40
N ILE A 202 5.18 1.99 11.02
CA ILE A 202 4.79 1.72 9.64
C ILE A 202 3.35 2.16 9.43
N PHE A 203 3.14 2.98 8.40
CA PHE A 203 1.84 3.33 7.85
C PHE A 203 1.86 2.98 6.39
N ALA A 204 0.97 2.11 5.92
CA ALA A 204 0.95 1.78 4.50
C ALA A 204 -0.49 1.59 4.01
N MET A 205 -0.81 2.24 2.89
CA MET A 205 -2.17 2.36 2.38
C MET A 205 -2.28 1.96 0.92
N GLN A 206 -3.41 1.36 0.57
CA GLN A 206 -3.75 0.95 -0.79
C GLN A 206 -4.19 2.12 -1.67
N PHE A 207 -4.82 3.11 -1.08
CA PHE A 207 -5.26 4.32 -1.76
C PHE A 207 -4.10 5.30 -1.96
N HIS A 208 -4.34 6.29 -2.82
CA HIS A 208 -3.39 7.34 -3.16
C HIS A 208 -3.73 8.62 -2.39
N PRO A 209 -3.08 8.93 -1.24
CA PRO A 209 -3.36 10.14 -0.49
C PRO A 209 -3.05 11.40 -1.31
N GLU A 210 -2.02 11.38 -2.17
CA GLU A 210 -1.66 12.49 -3.05
C GLU A 210 -2.73 12.80 -4.12
N LYS A 211 -3.69 11.86 -4.34
CA LYS A 211 -4.84 12.02 -5.25
C LYS A 211 -6.17 12.13 -4.51
N SER A 212 -6.18 12.00 -3.18
CA SER A 212 -7.39 11.94 -2.36
C SER A 212 -7.83 13.31 -1.81
N GLN A 213 -7.51 14.38 -2.53
CA GLN A 213 -7.91 15.76 -2.20
C GLN A 213 -7.59 16.13 -0.75
N GLN A 214 -8.51 16.79 -0.04
CA GLN A 214 -8.26 17.30 1.30
C GLN A 214 -8.00 16.19 2.33
N TYR A 215 -8.70 15.05 2.26
CA TYR A 215 -8.51 13.96 3.21
C TYR A 215 -7.14 13.31 3.05
N GLY A 216 -6.70 13.08 1.81
CA GLY A 216 -5.36 12.58 1.55
C GLY A 216 -4.27 13.57 2.01
N LEU A 217 -4.46 14.87 1.80
CA LEU A 217 -3.54 15.89 2.29
C LEU A 217 -3.51 15.93 3.83
N THR A 218 -4.63 15.70 4.51
CA THR A 218 -4.66 15.57 5.97
C THR A 218 -3.79 14.40 6.45
N ILE A 219 -3.88 13.24 5.79
CA ILE A 219 -3.03 12.07 6.11
C ILE A 219 -1.55 12.40 5.95
N LEU A 220 -1.16 13.01 4.81
CA LEU A 220 0.24 13.37 4.56
C LEU A 220 0.74 14.43 5.55
N LYS A 221 -0.10 15.39 5.91
CA LYS A 221 0.21 16.38 6.94
C LYS A 221 0.45 15.71 8.29
N ASN A 222 -0.49 14.87 8.73
CA ASN A 222 -0.36 14.17 10.00
C ASN A 222 0.92 13.31 10.03
N PHE A 223 1.23 12.58 8.94
CA PHE A 223 2.49 11.83 8.85
C PHE A 223 3.72 12.75 8.94
N GLY A 224 3.67 13.92 8.31
CA GLY A 224 4.75 14.90 8.39
C GLY A 224 4.96 15.45 9.81
N GLU A 225 3.90 15.56 10.60
CA GLU A 225 3.90 16.09 11.97
C GLU A 225 4.34 15.07 13.05
N LEU A 226 4.26 13.74 12.79
CA LEU A 226 4.77 12.70 13.69
C LEU A 226 6.29 12.79 13.84
#